data_98a09ba0089b9e0ea0e4f69b6bb5ed63
#
_entry.id   98a09ba0089b9e0ea0e4f69b6bb5ed63
#
_cell.length_a   1.000
_cell.length_b   1.000
_cell.length_c   1.000
_cell.angle_alpha   90.00
_cell.angle_beta   90.00
_cell.angle_gamma   90.00
#
_symmetry.space_group_name_H-M   'P 1'
#
loop_
_entity.id
_entity.type
_entity.pdbx_description
1 polymer ?
#
loop_
_entity_poly.entity_id
_entity_poly.type
_entity_poly.pdbx_seq_one_letter_code
_entity_poly.pdbx_strand_id
1 'polypeptide(L)'
;MGKYEPPYTISNKMLELVSSISEKVGKISSHRELETRPHLRKNNRIRSIHSSLKIEANSLSLSEVRDVINGHLVLGDQKEIQEVKNAYAAYEKISEINPQSTSDLKKIHGIMTYRTVEESGVFRKGEEGVFSGDQCIFVAPPPNMVNELMKDLFSWVKNSEGTIHPLIVSAVFHYEFVFIHPFADGNGRMARLWHTVMLYRWRNVFEYIPLESQIERFQAEYYDAIAKCHVNGNSDVFIEFMLRMIDQVLDEVIIQVNKTNENMSEYVKRMLEVMEYDVPYTANAIMEALHLKSKETFRKNYIKPAIELGLIKMTLPEKPNSKNQRYVKQ
;
A
#
# COMPACT_ATOMS: atom_id res chain seq x y z
N MET A 1 -16.22 -30.95 -16.32
CA MET A 1 -15.56 -30.61 -15.08
C MET A 1 -16.37 -29.50 -14.42
N GLY A 2 -16.67 -29.59 -13.11
CA GLY A 2 -17.32 -28.51 -12.39
C GLY A 2 -16.48 -27.23 -12.42
N LYS A 3 -17.14 -26.06 -12.37
CA LYS A 3 -16.48 -24.76 -12.29
C LYS A 3 -15.74 -24.70 -10.95
N TYR A 4 -14.46 -24.32 -10.93
CA TYR A 4 -13.72 -24.11 -9.69
C TYR A 4 -14.35 -22.99 -8.86
N GLU A 5 -14.60 -23.26 -7.60
CA GLU A 5 -15.09 -22.29 -6.64
C GLU A 5 -14.24 -22.40 -5.36
N PRO A 6 -13.50 -21.34 -4.98
CA PRO A 6 -12.78 -21.32 -3.73
C PRO A 6 -13.71 -21.56 -2.54
N PRO A 7 -13.33 -22.39 -1.58
CA PRO A 7 -14.18 -22.68 -0.43
C PRO A 7 -14.18 -21.51 0.57
N TYR A 8 -15.34 -20.88 0.73
CA TYR A 8 -15.58 -19.87 1.78
C TYR A 8 -17.08 -19.74 2.06
N THR A 9 -17.42 -19.19 3.23
CA THR A 9 -18.79 -18.92 3.66
C THR A 9 -18.91 -17.49 4.16
N ILE A 10 -19.94 -16.77 3.73
CA ILE A 10 -20.17 -15.41 4.20
C ILE A 10 -20.78 -15.43 5.60
N SER A 11 -20.06 -14.87 6.57
CA SER A 11 -20.53 -14.69 7.95
C SER A 11 -21.23 -13.33 8.14
N ASN A 12 -22.05 -13.22 9.19
CA ASN A 12 -22.63 -11.94 9.60
C ASN A 12 -21.56 -10.90 9.90
N LYS A 13 -20.41 -11.33 10.45
CA LYS A 13 -19.27 -10.47 10.73
C LYS A 13 -18.66 -9.89 9.46
N MET A 14 -18.53 -10.70 8.42
CA MET A 14 -18.08 -10.21 7.12
C MET A 14 -19.03 -9.16 6.53
N LEU A 15 -20.35 -9.38 6.65
CA LEU A 15 -21.38 -8.42 6.17
C LEU A 15 -21.28 -7.09 6.92
N GLU A 16 -21.14 -7.12 8.25
CA GLU A 16 -20.93 -5.92 9.07
C GLU A 16 -19.70 -5.14 8.64
N LEU A 17 -18.55 -5.83 8.44
CA LEU A 17 -17.30 -5.21 8.01
C LEU A 17 -17.41 -4.63 6.59
N VAL A 18 -18.01 -5.35 5.65
CA VAL A 18 -18.24 -4.85 4.28
C VAL A 18 -19.09 -3.57 4.29
N SER A 19 -20.13 -3.52 5.13
CA SER A 19 -20.97 -2.33 5.29
C SER A 19 -20.17 -1.16 5.86
N SER A 20 -19.44 -1.37 6.95
CA SER A 20 -18.59 -0.36 7.60
C SER A 20 -17.53 0.20 6.63
N ILE A 21 -16.81 -0.67 5.93
CA ILE A 21 -15.79 -0.30 4.94
C ILE A 21 -16.42 0.53 3.82
N SER A 22 -17.57 0.11 3.30
CA SER A 22 -18.25 0.81 2.20
C SER A 22 -18.66 2.22 2.59
N GLU A 23 -19.15 2.42 3.83
CA GLU A 23 -19.48 3.73 4.38
C GLU A 23 -18.24 4.62 4.51
N LYS A 24 -17.14 4.07 5.10
CA LYS A 24 -15.88 4.79 5.28
C LYS A 24 -15.25 5.22 3.95
N VAL A 25 -15.25 4.33 2.97
CA VAL A 25 -14.79 4.62 1.61
C VAL A 25 -15.63 5.72 0.96
N GLY A 26 -16.96 5.67 1.16
CA GLY A 26 -17.87 6.74 0.71
C GLY A 26 -17.52 8.10 1.31
N LYS A 27 -17.25 8.15 2.62
CA LYS A 27 -16.82 9.37 3.33
C LYS A 27 -15.50 9.92 2.79
N ILE A 28 -14.48 9.09 2.61
CA ILE A 28 -13.17 9.51 2.09
C ILE A 28 -13.30 10.01 0.64
N SER A 29 -14.06 9.32 -0.20
CA SER A 29 -14.23 9.67 -1.62
C SER A 29 -15.04 10.96 -1.82
N SER A 30 -16.03 11.24 -0.95
CA SER A 30 -16.85 12.45 -1.06
C SER A 30 -16.08 13.75 -0.82
N HIS A 31 -15.01 13.71 -0.08
CA HIS A 31 -14.21 14.89 0.26
C HIS A 31 -13.09 15.19 -0.74
N ARG A 32 -12.84 14.34 -1.76
CA ARG A 32 -11.74 14.44 -2.74
C ARG A 32 -10.35 14.74 -2.15
N GLU A 33 -10.20 14.65 -0.84
CA GLU A 33 -9.05 15.16 -0.13
C GLU A 33 -7.78 14.35 -0.36
N LEU A 34 -7.90 13.03 -0.53
CA LEU A 34 -6.75 12.22 -0.93
C LEU A 34 -6.34 12.50 -2.37
N GLU A 35 -7.29 12.78 -3.28
CA GLU A 35 -7.00 13.10 -4.68
C GLU A 35 -6.28 14.44 -4.82
N THR A 36 -6.59 15.40 -3.96
CA THR A 36 -6.01 16.75 -3.98
C THR A 36 -4.72 16.90 -3.18
N ARG A 37 -4.23 15.83 -2.51
CA ARG A 37 -3.02 15.83 -1.67
C ARG A 37 -1.96 14.87 -2.20
N PRO A 38 -1.20 15.23 -3.25
CA PRO A 38 -0.17 14.36 -3.86
C PRO A 38 0.85 13.86 -2.85
N HIS A 39 1.17 14.68 -1.84
CA HIS A 39 2.14 14.33 -0.82
C HIS A 39 1.63 13.25 0.14
N LEU A 40 0.37 13.33 0.59
CA LEU A 40 -0.23 12.29 1.42
C LEU A 40 -0.27 10.94 0.66
N ARG A 41 -0.58 11.00 -0.65
CA ARG A 41 -0.54 9.84 -1.54
C ARG A 41 0.87 9.23 -1.62
N LYS A 42 1.89 10.07 -1.88
CA LYS A 42 3.29 9.62 -1.95
C LYS A 42 3.74 9.00 -0.62
N ASN A 43 3.44 9.64 0.51
CA ASN A 43 3.79 9.11 1.83
C ASN A 43 3.11 7.78 2.13
N ASN A 44 1.82 7.65 1.85
CA ASN A 44 1.10 6.41 2.07
C ASN A 44 1.63 5.30 1.17
N ARG A 45 1.94 5.60 -0.10
CA ARG A 45 2.59 4.63 -1.01
C ARG A 45 3.96 4.18 -0.49
N ILE A 46 4.79 5.11 0.01
CA ILE A 46 6.08 4.77 0.64
C ILE A 46 5.87 3.87 1.86
N ARG A 47 4.86 4.14 2.69
CA ARG A 47 4.50 3.29 3.84
C ARG A 47 4.06 1.90 3.40
N SER A 48 3.20 1.79 2.38
CA SER A 48 2.80 0.50 1.80
C SER A 48 4.00 -0.31 1.33
N ILE A 49 4.90 0.30 0.57
CA ILE A 49 6.11 -0.36 0.05
C ILE A 49 7.01 -0.82 1.20
N HIS A 50 7.34 0.08 2.14
CA HIS A 50 8.16 -0.25 3.30
C HIS A 50 7.56 -1.43 4.08
N SER A 51 6.29 -1.37 4.43
CA SER A 51 5.63 -2.41 5.21
C SER A 51 5.54 -3.74 4.47
N SER A 52 5.24 -3.71 3.15
CA SER A 52 5.22 -4.93 2.34
C SER A 52 6.58 -5.61 2.26
N LEU A 53 7.66 -4.83 2.17
CA LEU A 53 9.02 -5.37 2.17
C LEU A 53 9.44 -5.85 3.56
N LYS A 54 9.08 -5.14 4.62
CA LYS A 54 9.40 -5.49 6.00
C LYS A 54 8.74 -6.79 6.45
N ILE A 55 7.53 -7.10 5.97
CA ILE A 55 6.88 -8.40 6.15
C ILE A 55 7.75 -9.54 5.61
N GLU A 56 8.51 -9.30 4.54
CA GLU A 56 9.47 -10.23 3.92
C GLU A 56 10.90 -10.06 4.44
N ALA A 57 11.04 -9.51 5.65
CA ALA A 57 12.31 -9.33 6.37
C ALA A 57 13.31 -8.36 5.73
N ASN A 58 12.91 -7.46 4.82
CA ASN A 58 13.76 -6.35 4.38
C ASN A 58 14.06 -5.42 5.57
N SER A 59 15.33 -5.11 5.81
CA SER A 59 15.79 -4.44 7.04
C SER A 59 15.79 -2.91 6.95
N LEU A 60 15.57 -2.33 5.75
CA LEU A 60 15.62 -0.88 5.55
C LEU A 60 14.51 -0.17 6.33
N SER A 61 14.88 0.88 7.03
CA SER A 61 13.92 1.76 7.73
C SER A 61 13.05 2.54 6.75
N LEU A 62 11.92 3.08 7.23
CA LEU A 62 11.03 3.92 6.41
C LEU A 62 11.74 5.14 5.81
N SER A 63 12.72 5.73 6.54
CA SER A 63 13.53 6.84 6.04
C SER A 63 14.45 6.41 4.90
N GLU A 64 15.12 5.26 5.02
CA GLU A 64 15.99 4.72 3.99
C GLU A 64 15.20 4.32 2.74
N VAL A 65 14.04 3.69 2.90
CA VAL A 65 13.13 3.40 1.77
C VAL A 65 12.73 4.68 1.04
N ARG A 66 12.41 5.75 1.79
CA ARG A 66 12.12 7.07 1.21
C ARG A 66 13.30 7.63 0.45
N ASP A 67 14.50 7.53 1.01
CA ASP A 67 15.73 8.04 0.38
C ASP A 67 16.05 7.28 -0.90
N VAL A 68 15.92 5.95 -0.93
CA VAL A 68 16.06 5.13 -2.14
C VAL A 68 15.07 5.58 -3.22
N ILE A 69 13.78 5.79 -2.87
CA ILE A 69 12.73 6.21 -3.81
C ILE A 69 13.01 7.63 -4.35
N ASN A 70 13.59 8.51 -3.54
CA ASN A 70 13.96 9.86 -3.96
C ASN A 70 15.31 9.92 -4.70
N GLY A 71 15.99 8.79 -4.91
CA GLY A 71 17.28 8.72 -5.63
C GLY A 71 18.49 9.15 -4.77
N HIS A 72 18.34 9.23 -3.45
CA HIS A 72 19.44 9.50 -2.54
C HIS A 72 20.29 8.24 -2.31
N LEU A 73 21.56 8.45 -1.97
CA LEU A 73 22.45 7.35 -1.61
C LEU A 73 22.07 6.77 -0.24
N VAL A 74 21.84 5.46 -0.21
CA VAL A 74 21.59 4.69 1.01
C VAL A 74 22.67 3.61 1.12
N LEU A 75 23.23 3.46 2.33
CA LEU A 75 24.16 2.39 2.64
C LEU A 75 23.37 1.20 3.19
N GLY A 76 23.51 0.03 2.56
CA GLY A 76 22.79 -1.19 2.96
C GLY A 76 23.00 -2.33 1.97
N ASP A 77 22.33 -3.43 2.19
CA ASP A 77 22.36 -4.57 1.28
C ASP A 77 21.81 -4.17 -0.10
N GLN A 78 22.58 -4.48 -1.15
CA GLN A 78 22.24 -4.09 -2.52
C GLN A 78 20.96 -4.80 -3.03
N LYS A 79 20.70 -6.01 -2.55
CA LYS A 79 19.47 -6.76 -2.87
C LYS A 79 18.26 -6.04 -2.26
N GLU A 80 18.34 -5.66 -0.98
CA GLU A 80 17.27 -4.95 -0.28
C GLU A 80 16.98 -3.58 -0.92
N ILE A 81 18.02 -2.82 -1.28
CA ILE A 81 17.88 -1.55 -2.01
C ILE A 81 17.20 -1.77 -3.38
N GLN A 82 17.59 -2.86 -4.08
CA GLN A 82 16.97 -3.20 -5.37
C GLN A 82 15.50 -3.60 -5.20
N GLU A 83 15.15 -4.32 -4.14
CA GLU A 83 13.75 -4.67 -3.81
C GLU A 83 12.88 -3.42 -3.60
N VAL A 84 13.40 -2.39 -2.93
CA VAL A 84 12.67 -1.10 -2.79
C VAL A 84 12.40 -0.47 -4.15
N LYS A 85 13.40 -0.41 -5.04
CA LYS A 85 13.24 0.15 -6.40
C LYS A 85 12.21 -0.63 -7.20
N ASN A 86 12.27 -1.95 -7.12
CA ASN A 86 11.36 -2.85 -7.80
C ASN A 86 9.91 -2.69 -7.29
N ALA A 87 9.72 -2.70 -5.97
CA ALA A 87 8.42 -2.50 -5.36
C ALA A 87 7.84 -1.12 -5.76
N TYR A 88 8.64 -0.06 -5.69
CA TYR A 88 8.18 1.26 -6.15
C TYR A 88 7.73 1.24 -7.61
N ALA A 89 8.53 0.66 -8.51
CA ALA A 89 8.17 0.55 -9.93
C ALA A 89 6.90 -0.28 -10.18
N ALA A 90 6.66 -1.33 -9.37
CA ALA A 90 5.46 -2.15 -9.46
C ALA A 90 4.21 -1.40 -8.94
N TYR A 91 4.31 -0.69 -7.80
CA TYR A 91 3.21 0.11 -7.24
C TYR A 91 2.83 1.30 -8.13
N GLU A 92 3.78 1.89 -8.87
CA GLU A 92 3.47 2.93 -9.87
C GLU A 92 2.58 2.44 -11.02
N LYS A 93 2.48 1.11 -11.20
CA LYS A 93 1.67 0.50 -12.26
C LYS A 93 0.24 0.12 -11.83
N ILE A 94 -0.16 0.33 -10.58
CA ILE A 94 -1.47 -0.11 -10.06
C ILE A 94 -2.64 0.30 -10.99
N SER A 95 -2.64 1.52 -11.50
CA SER A 95 -3.70 2.02 -12.37
C SER A 95 -3.71 1.40 -13.78
N GLU A 96 -2.59 0.83 -14.22
CA GLU A 96 -2.42 0.22 -15.55
C GLU A 96 -2.76 -1.29 -15.55
N ILE A 97 -2.71 -1.95 -14.38
CA ILE A 97 -2.86 -3.41 -14.25
C ILE A 97 -4.29 -3.85 -14.48
N ASN A 98 -4.50 -4.87 -15.30
CA ASN A 98 -5.76 -5.60 -15.36
C ASN A 98 -5.73 -6.75 -14.32
N PRO A 99 -6.53 -6.69 -13.22
CA PRO A 99 -6.52 -7.71 -12.17
C PRO A 99 -7.02 -9.08 -12.63
N GLN A 100 -7.61 -9.19 -13.81
CA GLN A 100 -8.09 -10.45 -14.41
C GLN A 100 -7.08 -11.04 -15.41
N SER A 101 -5.88 -10.47 -15.53
CA SER A 101 -4.86 -10.85 -16.51
C SER A 101 -3.67 -11.58 -15.86
N THR A 102 -3.55 -12.88 -16.13
CA THR A 102 -2.35 -13.65 -15.75
C THR A 102 -1.08 -13.13 -16.41
N SER A 103 -1.20 -12.54 -17.61
CA SER A 103 -0.07 -11.91 -18.31
C SER A 103 0.44 -10.68 -17.54
N ASP A 104 -0.49 -9.84 -17.05
CA ASP A 104 -0.13 -8.69 -16.24
C ASP A 104 0.48 -9.13 -14.90
N LEU A 105 -0.07 -10.19 -14.28
CA LEU A 105 0.51 -10.77 -13.07
C LEU A 105 1.98 -11.13 -13.27
N LYS A 106 2.30 -11.88 -14.33
CA LYS A 106 3.67 -12.27 -14.65
C LYS A 106 4.57 -11.08 -14.96
N LYS A 107 4.06 -10.10 -15.72
CA LYS A 107 4.78 -8.86 -16.02
C LYS A 107 5.13 -8.07 -14.76
N ILE A 108 4.15 -7.90 -13.85
CA ILE A 108 4.35 -7.16 -12.59
C ILE A 108 5.27 -7.93 -11.65
N HIS A 109 5.15 -9.26 -11.58
CA HIS A 109 6.11 -10.09 -10.85
C HIS A 109 7.54 -9.88 -11.40
N GLY A 110 7.70 -9.84 -12.73
CA GLY A 110 8.98 -9.56 -13.37
C GLY A 110 9.58 -8.20 -12.97
N ILE A 111 8.74 -7.17 -12.75
CA ILE A 111 9.17 -5.87 -12.23
C ILE A 111 9.52 -5.99 -10.74
N MET A 112 8.65 -6.63 -9.94
CA MET A 112 8.80 -6.77 -8.48
C MET A 112 10.07 -7.52 -8.09
N THR A 113 10.51 -8.46 -8.92
CA THR A 113 11.65 -9.36 -8.64
C THR A 113 12.85 -9.12 -9.56
N TYR A 114 12.87 -7.99 -10.27
CA TYR A 114 13.95 -7.67 -11.21
C TYR A 114 15.32 -7.68 -10.52
N ARG A 115 16.26 -8.47 -11.02
CA ARG A 115 17.63 -8.66 -10.48
C ARG A 115 17.70 -9.18 -9.02
N THR A 116 16.60 -9.65 -8.45
CA THR A 116 16.60 -10.22 -7.09
C THR A 116 16.23 -11.70 -7.11
N VAL A 117 15.63 -12.19 -8.21
CA VAL A 117 15.21 -13.58 -8.42
C VAL A 117 15.54 -14.00 -9.84
N GLU A 118 16.04 -15.23 -10.01
CA GLU A 118 16.38 -15.76 -11.35
C GLU A 118 15.12 -16.05 -12.19
N GLU A 119 14.11 -16.71 -11.62
CA GLU A 119 12.83 -17.03 -12.28
C GLU A 119 11.84 -15.87 -12.23
N SER A 120 12.31 -14.66 -12.60
CA SER A 120 11.49 -13.45 -12.58
C SER A 120 10.42 -13.46 -13.67
N GLY A 121 9.15 -13.22 -13.32
CA GLY A 121 8.04 -13.13 -14.29
C GLY A 121 7.50 -14.45 -14.82
N VAL A 122 7.94 -15.58 -14.31
CA VAL A 122 7.49 -16.92 -14.71
C VAL A 122 7.03 -17.73 -13.51
N PHE A 123 6.05 -18.62 -13.71
CA PHE A 123 5.65 -19.56 -12.66
C PHE A 123 6.75 -20.57 -12.39
N ARG A 124 6.88 -20.94 -11.11
CA ARG A 124 7.89 -21.88 -10.63
C ARG A 124 7.80 -23.26 -11.32
N LYS A 125 8.94 -23.89 -11.40
CA LYS A 125 9.09 -25.27 -11.86
C LYS A 125 9.50 -26.21 -10.73
N GLY A 126 10.01 -25.65 -9.64
CA GLY A 126 10.41 -26.38 -8.44
C GLY A 126 9.28 -26.58 -7.45
N GLU A 127 9.46 -27.54 -6.55
CA GLU A 127 8.63 -27.69 -5.36
C GLU A 127 8.91 -26.51 -4.40
N GLU A 128 7.86 -26.05 -3.74
CA GLU A 128 7.96 -24.95 -2.77
C GLU A 128 7.24 -25.32 -1.47
N GLY A 129 7.76 -24.80 -0.37
CA GLY A 129 7.18 -24.95 0.96
C GLY A 129 7.43 -23.74 1.82
N VAL A 130 6.55 -23.50 2.77
CA VAL A 130 6.72 -22.49 3.80
C VAL A 130 7.31 -23.15 5.05
N PHE A 131 8.42 -22.61 5.54
CA PHE A 131 9.14 -23.15 6.68
C PHE A 131 9.10 -22.19 7.87
N SER A 132 9.05 -22.74 9.08
CA SER A 132 9.28 -22.03 10.33
C SER A 132 10.50 -22.68 11.00
N GLY A 133 11.67 -22.06 10.89
CA GLY A 133 12.95 -22.72 11.17
C GLY A 133 13.13 -23.94 10.25
N ASP A 134 13.45 -25.11 10.81
CA ASP A 134 13.62 -26.36 10.06
C ASP A 134 12.30 -27.13 9.80
N GLN A 135 11.19 -26.66 10.33
CA GLN A 135 9.89 -27.32 10.19
C GLN A 135 9.14 -26.80 8.97
N CYS A 136 8.83 -27.67 8.01
CA CYS A 136 7.89 -27.36 6.94
C CYS A 136 6.47 -27.29 7.50
N ILE A 137 5.87 -26.09 7.47
CA ILE A 137 4.52 -25.81 7.98
C ILE A 137 3.46 -25.87 6.88
N PHE A 138 3.88 -25.75 5.63
CA PHE A 138 2.99 -25.86 4.48
C PHE A 138 3.79 -26.28 3.26
N VAL A 139 3.25 -27.23 2.48
CA VAL A 139 3.77 -27.63 1.17
C VAL A 139 2.82 -27.10 0.10
N ALA A 140 3.33 -26.27 -0.79
CA ALA A 140 2.54 -25.71 -1.88
C ALA A 140 2.15 -26.81 -2.87
N PRO A 141 1.07 -26.64 -3.66
CA PRO A 141 0.69 -27.59 -4.70
C PRO A 141 1.85 -27.91 -5.65
N PRO A 142 1.92 -29.13 -6.21
CA PRO A 142 2.96 -29.51 -7.16
C PRO A 142 3.08 -28.54 -8.33
N PRO A 143 4.31 -28.25 -8.83
CA PRO A 143 4.54 -27.22 -9.85
C PRO A 143 3.81 -27.47 -11.17
N ASN A 144 3.55 -28.73 -11.54
CA ASN A 144 2.77 -29.08 -12.71
C ASN A 144 1.29 -28.66 -12.63
N MET A 145 0.75 -28.43 -11.43
CA MET A 145 -0.63 -27.94 -11.19
C MET A 145 -0.75 -26.42 -11.20
N VAL A 146 0.34 -25.69 -11.01
CA VAL A 146 0.31 -24.22 -10.82
C VAL A 146 -0.39 -23.50 -11.98
N ASN A 147 -0.10 -23.87 -13.22
CA ASN A 147 -0.73 -23.22 -14.38
C ASN A 147 -2.25 -23.39 -14.40
N GLU A 148 -2.75 -24.58 -14.06
CA GLU A 148 -4.18 -24.88 -14.03
C GLU A 148 -4.86 -24.17 -12.86
N LEU A 149 -4.31 -24.26 -11.65
CA LEU A 149 -4.83 -23.59 -10.47
C LEU A 149 -4.91 -22.06 -10.66
N MET A 150 -3.87 -21.47 -11.24
CA MET A 150 -3.88 -20.03 -11.54
C MET A 150 -4.92 -19.67 -12.61
N LYS A 151 -5.08 -20.48 -13.65
CA LYS A 151 -6.12 -20.28 -14.66
C LYS A 151 -7.51 -20.35 -14.04
N ASP A 152 -7.73 -21.29 -13.16
CA ASP A 152 -9.01 -21.48 -12.47
C ASP A 152 -9.31 -20.32 -11.53
N LEU A 153 -8.31 -19.87 -10.74
CA LEU A 153 -8.44 -18.72 -9.86
C LEU A 153 -8.80 -17.44 -10.63
N PHE A 154 -8.10 -17.15 -11.74
CA PHE A 154 -8.41 -15.98 -12.57
C PHE A 154 -9.77 -16.09 -13.26
N SER A 155 -10.18 -17.29 -13.65
CA SER A 155 -11.51 -17.55 -14.20
C SER A 155 -12.60 -17.30 -13.16
N TRP A 156 -12.37 -17.71 -11.90
CA TRP A 156 -13.28 -17.44 -10.80
C TRP A 156 -13.39 -15.93 -10.54
N VAL A 157 -12.27 -15.19 -10.47
CA VAL A 157 -12.27 -13.72 -10.31
C VAL A 157 -13.13 -13.06 -11.39
N LYS A 158 -12.94 -13.43 -12.66
CA LYS A 158 -13.72 -12.89 -13.77
C LYS A 158 -15.22 -13.19 -13.64
N ASN A 159 -15.57 -14.42 -13.23
CA ASN A 159 -16.96 -14.83 -13.06
C ASN A 159 -17.64 -14.23 -11.81
N SER A 160 -16.86 -13.76 -10.84
CA SER A 160 -17.35 -13.12 -9.61
C SER A 160 -17.75 -11.66 -9.82
N GLU A 161 -17.38 -11.07 -10.97
CA GLU A 161 -17.71 -9.67 -11.27
C GLU A 161 -19.23 -9.45 -11.28
N GLY A 162 -19.69 -8.46 -10.52
CA GLY A 162 -21.12 -8.13 -10.37
C GLY A 162 -21.93 -9.08 -9.50
N THR A 163 -21.35 -10.20 -9.02
CA THR A 163 -22.06 -11.19 -8.18
C THR A 163 -21.51 -11.28 -6.75
N ILE A 164 -20.22 -11.07 -6.56
CA ILE A 164 -19.56 -11.11 -5.26
C ILE A 164 -18.93 -9.74 -4.99
N HIS A 165 -19.03 -9.28 -3.74
CA HIS A 165 -18.48 -7.97 -3.38
C HIS A 165 -16.95 -7.95 -3.54
N PRO A 166 -16.34 -6.90 -4.15
CA PRO A 166 -14.89 -6.82 -4.42
C PRO A 166 -14.00 -7.01 -3.19
N LEU A 167 -14.44 -6.57 -2.01
CA LEU A 167 -13.75 -6.81 -0.74
C LEU A 167 -13.59 -8.30 -0.42
N ILE A 168 -14.60 -9.11 -0.73
CA ILE A 168 -14.56 -10.56 -0.55
C ILE A 168 -13.67 -11.19 -1.62
N VAL A 169 -13.90 -10.84 -2.89
CA VAL A 169 -13.14 -11.39 -4.03
C VAL A 169 -11.63 -11.16 -3.84
N SER A 170 -11.24 -9.94 -3.44
CA SER A 170 -9.81 -9.62 -3.23
C SER A 170 -9.18 -10.38 -2.06
N ALA A 171 -9.93 -10.61 -0.98
CA ALA A 171 -9.45 -11.38 0.17
C ALA A 171 -9.32 -12.89 -0.16
N VAL A 172 -10.32 -13.46 -0.84
CA VAL A 172 -10.27 -14.85 -1.32
C VAL A 172 -9.09 -15.03 -2.30
N PHE A 173 -8.97 -14.14 -3.29
CA PHE A 173 -7.84 -14.19 -4.23
C PHE A 173 -6.49 -14.16 -3.51
N HIS A 174 -6.33 -13.27 -2.53
CA HIS A 174 -5.09 -13.16 -1.77
C HIS A 174 -4.72 -14.48 -1.09
N TYR A 175 -5.68 -15.10 -0.39
CA TYR A 175 -5.47 -16.37 0.27
C TYR A 175 -5.14 -17.49 -0.73
N GLU A 176 -5.94 -17.67 -1.78
CA GLU A 176 -5.75 -18.69 -2.80
C GLU A 176 -4.41 -18.53 -3.52
N PHE A 177 -4.01 -17.29 -3.80
CA PHE A 177 -2.72 -16.99 -4.40
C PHE A 177 -1.55 -17.40 -3.51
N VAL A 178 -1.63 -17.11 -2.21
CA VAL A 178 -0.61 -17.53 -1.22
C VAL A 178 -0.61 -19.06 -1.08
N PHE A 179 -1.77 -19.70 -1.12
CA PHE A 179 -1.91 -21.16 -1.10
C PHE A 179 -1.27 -21.81 -2.35
N ILE A 180 -1.58 -21.33 -3.54
CA ILE A 180 -1.01 -21.88 -4.80
C ILE A 180 0.49 -21.65 -4.86
N HIS A 181 0.96 -20.53 -4.31
CA HIS A 181 2.38 -20.15 -4.27
C HIS A 181 3.04 -20.20 -5.64
N PRO A 182 2.54 -19.44 -6.65
CA PRO A 182 2.86 -19.71 -8.05
C PRO A 182 4.27 -19.35 -8.49
N PHE A 183 5.03 -18.58 -7.72
CA PHE A 183 6.38 -18.15 -8.06
C PHE A 183 7.43 -18.75 -7.10
N ALA A 184 8.69 -18.76 -7.52
CA ALA A 184 9.80 -19.22 -6.68
C ALA A 184 10.10 -18.25 -5.52
N ASP A 185 9.82 -16.94 -5.68
CA ASP A 185 9.93 -15.92 -4.62
C ASP A 185 8.96 -14.78 -4.94
N GLY A 186 8.68 -13.91 -3.96
CA GLY A 186 7.85 -12.72 -4.13
C GLY A 186 6.35 -12.96 -4.07
N ASN A 187 5.89 -14.16 -3.72
CA ASN A 187 4.46 -14.47 -3.63
C ASN A 187 3.71 -13.59 -2.64
N GLY A 188 4.26 -13.35 -1.44
CA GLY A 188 3.64 -12.48 -0.44
C GLY A 188 3.53 -11.02 -0.93
N ARG A 189 4.61 -10.48 -1.50
CA ARG A 189 4.62 -9.12 -2.08
C ARG A 189 3.60 -8.98 -3.20
N MET A 190 3.50 -9.98 -4.07
CA MET A 190 2.53 -10.01 -5.17
C MET A 190 1.09 -10.15 -4.67
N ALA A 191 0.83 -11.00 -3.69
CA ALA A 191 -0.51 -11.17 -3.09
C ALA A 191 -1.04 -9.83 -2.53
N ARG A 192 -0.22 -9.10 -1.77
CA ARG A 192 -0.57 -7.80 -1.20
C ARG A 192 -0.79 -6.74 -2.28
N LEU A 193 0.12 -6.64 -3.25
CA LEU A 193 -0.05 -5.70 -4.36
C LEU A 193 -1.31 -6.01 -5.18
N TRP A 194 -1.56 -7.29 -5.50
CA TRP A 194 -2.73 -7.70 -6.29
C TRP A 194 -4.04 -7.44 -5.56
N HIS A 195 -4.04 -7.65 -4.24
CA HIS A 195 -5.17 -7.27 -3.37
C HIS A 195 -5.48 -5.77 -3.52
N THR A 196 -4.46 -4.91 -3.43
CA THR A 196 -4.59 -3.46 -3.63
C THR A 196 -5.07 -3.12 -5.04
N VAL A 197 -4.57 -3.79 -6.09
CA VAL A 197 -5.03 -3.60 -7.48
C VAL A 197 -6.52 -3.92 -7.64
N MET A 198 -6.98 -5.03 -7.04
CA MET A 198 -8.41 -5.42 -7.10
C MET A 198 -9.29 -4.41 -6.38
N LEU A 199 -8.88 -3.94 -5.21
CA LEU A 199 -9.59 -2.90 -4.46
C LEU A 199 -9.57 -1.55 -5.19
N TYR A 200 -8.46 -1.17 -5.84
CA TYR A 200 -8.36 0.02 -6.68
C TYR A 200 -9.39 0.00 -7.81
N ARG A 201 -9.62 -1.14 -8.47
CA ARG A 201 -10.64 -1.27 -9.51
C ARG A 201 -12.07 -1.05 -8.99
N TRP A 202 -12.32 -1.36 -7.73
CA TRP A 202 -13.58 -1.06 -7.07
C TRP A 202 -13.68 0.42 -6.66
N ARG A 203 -12.60 0.96 -6.05
CA ARG A 203 -12.53 2.37 -5.60
C ARG A 203 -11.10 2.87 -5.69
N ASN A 204 -10.86 3.91 -6.46
CA ASN A 204 -9.54 4.47 -6.73
C ASN A 204 -8.77 4.87 -5.47
N VAL A 205 -9.47 5.22 -4.40
CA VAL A 205 -8.86 5.61 -3.11
C VAL A 205 -7.93 4.55 -2.55
N PHE A 206 -8.16 3.27 -2.85
CA PHE A 206 -7.32 2.18 -2.36
C PHE A 206 -5.87 2.20 -2.89
N GLU A 207 -5.58 2.93 -3.95
CA GLU A 207 -4.20 3.18 -4.39
C GLU A 207 -3.36 3.89 -3.30
N TYR A 208 -4.04 4.58 -2.38
CA TYR A 208 -3.40 5.44 -1.36
C TYR A 208 -3.72 5.01 0.07
N ILE A 209 -4.41 3.91 0.27
CA ILE A 209 -4.65 3.33 1.59
C ILE A 209 -3.50 2.40 1.95
N PRO A 210 -2.71 2.67 3.02
CA PRO A 210 -1.53 1.88 3.36
C PRO A 210 -1.93 0.59 4.10
N LEU A 211 -2.65 -0.31 3.42
CA LEU A 211 -3.16 -1.56 3.97
C LEU A 211 -2.04 -2.47 4.47
N GLU A 212 -0.92 -2.48 3.76
CA GLU A 212 0.27 -3.26 4.12
C GLU A 212 0.84 -2.84 5.49
N SER A 213 0.69 -1.58 5.87
CA SER A 213 1.11 -1.11 7.20
C SER A 213 0.28 -1.73 8.33
N GLN A 214 -1.00 -1.99 8.07
CA GLN A 214 -1.86 -2.68 9.02
C GLN A 214 -1.53 -4.17 9.08
N ILE A 215 -1.29 -4.80 7.94
CA ILE A 215 -0.87 -6.21 7.88
C ILE A 215 0.47 -6.40 8.61
N GLU A 216 1.46 -5.52 8.40
CA GLU A 216 2.75 -5.53 9.12
C GLU A 216 2.56 -5.43 10.64
N ARG A 217 1.72 -4.51 11.09
CA ARG A 217 1.43 -4.30 12.51
C ARG A 217 0.80 -5.53 13.18
N PHE A 218 0.00 -6.28 12.44
CA PHE A 218 -0.67 -7.51 12.88
C PHE A 218 -0.11 -8.76 12.17
N GLN A 219 1.20 -8.75 11.88
CA GLN A 219 1.85 -9.80 11.08
C GLN A 219 1.68 -11.21 11.64
N ALA A 220 1.73 -11.36 12.97
CA ALA A 220 1.52 -12.65 13.62
C ALA A 220 0.09 -13.19 13.37
N GLU A 221 -0.92 -12.31 13.45
CA GLU A 221 -2.32 -12.68 13.19
C GLU A 221 -2.55 -12.97 11.69
N TYR A 222 -1.83 -12.27 10.79
CA TYR A 222 -1.87 -12.53 9.36
C TYR A 222 -1.42 -13.95 9.01
N TYR A 223 -0.28 -14.37 9.54
CA TYR A 223 0.20 -15.74 9.32
C TYR A 223 -0.65 -16.80 10.04
N ASP A 224 -1.15 -16.51 11.24
CA ASP A 224 -2.07 -17.38 11.96
C ASP A 224 -3.39 -17.58 11.20
N ALA A 225 -3.94 -16.52 10.60
CA ALA A 225 -5.14 -16.61 9.76
C ALA A 225 -4.92 -17.50 8.53
N ILE A 226 -3.76 -17.37 7.84
CA ILE A 226 -3.39 -18.24 6.72
C ILE A 226 -3.28 -19.71 7.20
N ALA A 227 -2.56 -19.95 8.29
CA ALA A 227 -2.38 -21.30 8.82
C ALA A 227 -3.71 -21.97 9.22
N LYS A 228 -4.61 -21.22 9.87
CA LYS A 228 -5.96 -21.70 10.21
C LYS A 228 -6.78 -22.06 8.97
N CYS A 229 -6.69 -21.24 7.92
CA CYS A 229 -7.37 -21.52 6.66
C CYS A 229 -6.83 -22.80 5.99
N HIS A 230 -5.52 -23.04 6.04
CA HIS A 230 -4.94 -24.30 5.55
C HIS A 230 -5.48 -25.52 6.28
N VAL A 231 -5.65 -25.44 7.61
CA VAL A 231 -6.21 -26.52 8.43
C VAL A 231 -7.70 -26.72 8.17
N ASN A 232 -8.45 -25.63 8.04
CA ASN A 232 -9.91 -25.67 7.88
C ASN A 232 -10.33 -26.00 6.43
N GLY A 233 -9.45 -25.87 5.45
CA GLY A 233 -9.75 -26.06 4.05
C GLY A 233 -10.70 -25.00 3.47
N ASN A 234 -10.74 -23.79 4.05
CA ASN A 234 -11.51 -22.65 3.55
C ASN A 234 -10.81 -21.32 3.90
N SER A 235 -11.25 -20.21 3.30
CA SER A 235 -10.62 -18.91 3.48
C SER A 235 -11.34 -17.97 4.49
N ASP A 236 -12.31 -18.46 5.24
CA ASP A 236 -13.19 -17.65 6.10
C ASP A 236 -12.43 -16.78 7.10
N VAL A 237 -11.50 -17.37 7.85
CA VAL A 237 -10.70 -16.68 8.87
C VAL A 237 -9.85 -15.59 8.24
N PHE A 238 -9.27 -15.85 7.07
CA PHE A 238 -8.44 -14.89 6.36
C PHE A 238 -9.26 -13.74 5.79
N ILE A 239 -10.46 -14.01 5.26
CA ILE A 239 -11.38 -12.97 4.78
C ILE A 239 -11.74 -12.02 5.93
N GLU A 240 -12.15 -12.55 7.10
CA GLU A 240 -12.48 -11.70 8.25
C GLU A 240 -11.28 -10.89 8.75
N PHE A 241 -10.08 -11.49 8.76
CA PHE A 241 -8.85 -10.77 9.09
C PHE A 241 -8.60 -9.61 8.13
N MET A 242 -8.63 -9.83 6.82
CA MET A 242 -8.37 -8.79 5.82
C MET A 242 -9.41 -7.67 5.86
N LEU A 243 -10.69 -8.01 6.02
CA LEU A 243 -11.75 -7.00 6.17
C LEU A 243 -11.53 -6.14 7.42
N ARG A 244 -11.14 -6.75 8.54
CA ARG A 244 -10.80 -6.02 9.77
C ARG A 244 -9.59 -5.08 9.56
N MET A 245 -8.54 -5.53 8.85
CA MET A 245 -7.39 -4.68 8.54
C MET A 245 -7.78 -3.49 7.67
N ILE A 246 -8.61 -3.70 6.67
CA ILE A 246 -9.13 -2.62 5.81
C ILE A 246 -9.97 -1.64 6.63
N ASP A 247 -10.87 -2.13 7.47
CA ASP A 247 -11.76 -1.31 8.28
C ASP A 247 -10.97 -0.40 9.24
N GLN A 248 -9.95 -0.94 9.91
CA GLN A 248 -9.08 -0.21 10.84
C GLN A 248 -8.20 0.84 10.13
N VAL A 249 -7.58 0.50 9.01
CA VAL A 249 -6.74 1.47 8.27
C VAL A 249 -7.56 2.63 7.72
N LEU A 250 -8.81 2.39 7.34
CA LEU A 250 -9.70 3.46 6.90
C LEU A 250 -10.06 4.41 8.05
N ASP A 251 -10.25 3.92 9.27
CA ASP A 251 -10.42 4.79 10.45
C ASP A 251 -9.20 5.68 10.68
N GLU A 252 -8.00 5.12 10.60
CA GLU A 252 -6.75 5.89 10.73
C GLU A 252 -6.65 6.98 9.65
N VAL A 253 -6.99 6.65 8.41
CA VAL A 253 -6.98 7.62 7.30
C VAL A 253 -8.03 8.72 7.51
N ILE A 254 -9.25 8.38 7.94
CA ILE A 254 -10.30 9.37 8.24
C ILE A 254 -9.86 10.31 9.35
N ILE A 255 -9.29 9.77 10.45
CA ILE A 255 -8.76 10.60 11.55
C ILE A 255 -7.65 11.53 11.05
N GLN A 256 -6.76 11.03 10.21
CA GLN A 256 -5.64 11.82 9.66
C GLN A 256 -6.14 12.95 8.75
N VAL A 257 -7.14 12.67 7.91
CA VAL A 257 -7.79 13.64 7.05
C VAL A 257 -8.52 14.72 7.88
N ASN A 258 -9.32 14.31 8.86
CA ASN A 258 -10.09 15.23 9.71
C ASN A 258 -9.19 16.13 10.57
N LYS A 259 -8.15 15.59 11.23
CA LYS A 259 -7.18 16.37 12.00
C LYS A 259 -6.51 17.45 11.16
N THR A 260 -6.21 17.16 9.91
CA THR A 260 -5.60 18.13 9.01
C THR A 260 -6.58 19.24 8.65
N ASN A 261 -7.87 18.95 8.53
CA ASN A 261 -8.90 19.93 8.17
C ASN A 261 -9.29 20.84 9.35
N GLU A 262 -9.53 20.26 10.52
CA GLU A 262 -9.94 21.01 11.71
C GLU A 262 -8.86 21.97 12.20
N ASN A 263 -7.58 21.63 12.03
CA ASN A 263 -6.46 22.43 12.51
C ASN A 263 -5.84 23.33 11.43
N MET A 264 -6.30 23.25 10.18
CA MET A 264 -5.75 24.05 9.10
C MET A 264 -6.44 25.41 9.01
N SER A 265 -5.74 26.45 9.52
CA SER A 265 -6.22 27.82 9.41
C SER A 265 -6.28 28.29 7.96
N GLU A 266 -7.14 29.28 7.68
CA GLU A 266 -7.23 29.91 6.36
C GLU A 266 -5.90 30.50 5.89
N TYR A 267 -5.06 30.95 6.82
CA TYR A 267 -3.70 31.42 6.52
C TYR A 267 -2.82 30.32 5.93
N VAL A 268 -2.87 29.10 6.51
CA VAL A 268 -2.10 27.95 6.03
C VAL A 268 -2.63 27.52 4.67
N LYS A 269 -3.95 27.46 4.45
CA LYS A 269 -4.55 27.12 3.15
C LYS A 269 -4.03 28.03 2.05
N ARG A 270 -4.14 29.35 2.23
CA ARG A 270 -3.65 30.36 1.27
C ARG A 270 -2.15 30.22 0.98
N MET A 271 -1.35 29.90 1.98
CA MET A 271 0.08 29.66 1.77
C MET A 271 0.34 28.44 0.91
N LEU A 272 -0.39 27.35 1.16
CA LEU A 272 -0.23 26.11 0.39
C LEU A 272 -0.70 26.24 -1.07
N GLU A 273 -1.64 27.14 -1.36
CA GLU A 273 -2.10 27.45 -2.72
C GLU A 273 -1.02 28.09 -3.59
N VAL A 274 -0.14 28.90 -3.00
CA VAL A 274 0.95 29.57 -3.72
C VAL A 274 2.25 28.77 -3.76
N MET A 275 2.30 27.60 -3.11
CA MET A 275 3.45 26.70 -3.08
C MET A 275 3.19 25.47 -3.93
N GLU A 276 4.11 25.16 -4.83
CA GLU A 276 4.15 23.87 -5.54
C GLU A 276 4.78 22.79 -4.65
N TYR A 277 4.38 21.53 -4.86
CA TYR A 277 4.94 20.40 -4.13
C TYR A 277 6.42 20.15 -4.50
N ASP A 278 7.21 19.75 -3.52
CA ASP A 278 8.65 19.43 -3.65
C ASP A 278 9.54 20.59 -4.17
N VAL A 279 8.99 21.81 -4.31
CA VAL A 279 9.75 23.01 -4.68
C VAL A 279 10.19 23.77 -3.43
N PRO A 280 11.50 24.06 -3.25
CA PRO A 280 11.99 24.78 -2.09
C PRO A 280 11.82 26.30 -2.25
N TYR A 281 10.96 26.92 -1.44
CA TYR A 281 10.71 28.35 -1.42
C TYR A 281 11.45 29.05 -0.27
N THR A 282 11.91 30.29 -0.52
CA THR A 282 12.35 31.17 0.57
C THR A 282 11.16 31.75 1.30
N ALA A 283 11.34 32.13 2.57
CA ALA A 283 10.30 32.87 3.29
C ALA A 283 9.85 34.14 2.54
N ASN A 284 10.80 34.88 1.93
CA ASN A 284 10.48 36.07 1.18
C ASN A 284 9.65 35.79 -0.08
N ALA A 285 9.97 34.73 -0.82
CA ALA A 285 9.20 34.37 -2.02
C ALA A 285 7.74 34.01 -1.67
N ILE A 286 7.52 33.27 -0.59
CA ILE A 286 6.16 32.93 -0.13
C ILE A 286 5.42 34.21 0.35
N MET A 287 6.09 35.06 1.12
CA MET A 287 5.51 36.32 1.60
C MET A 287 5.13 37.25 0.45
N GLU A 288 5.97 37.36 -0.58
CA GLU A 288 5.70 38.14 -1.78
C GLU A 288 4.46 37.62 -2.53
N ALA A 289 4.38 36.31 -2.76
CA ALA A 289 3.22 35.68 -3.40
C ALA A 289 1.92 35.88 -2.60
N LEU A 290 2.02 35.97 -1.26
CA LEU A 290 0.88 36.22 -0.35
C LEU A 290 0.63 37.71 -0.09
N HIS A 291 1.42 38.64 -0.65
CA HIS A 291 1.38 40.06 -0.42
C HIS A 291 1.53 40.46 1.09
N LEU A 292 2.40 39.72 1.82
CA LEU A 292 2.63 39.91 3.23
C LEU A 292 3.84 40.82 3.48
N LYS A 293 3.69 41.77 4.42
CA LYS A 293 4.77 42.70 4.84
C LYS A 293 5.42 42.29 6.16
N SER A 294 4.71 41.62 7.06
CA SER A 294 5.18 41.26 8.39
C SER A 294 5.75 39.85 8.43
N LYS A 295 7.06 39.74 8.69
CA LYS A 295 7.73 38.46 8.91
C LYS A 295 7.26 37.72 10.16
N GLU A 296 6.89 38.47 11.22
CA GLU A 296 6.40 37.90 12.45
C GLU A 296 5.04 37.26 12.27
N THR A 297 4.11 37.97 11.63
CA THR A 297 2.78 37.42 11.25
C THR A 297 2.90 36.21 10.38
N PHE A 298 3.80 36.26 9.38
CA PHE A 298 4.05 35.11 8.48
C PHE A 298 4.56 33.89 9.24
N ARG A 299 5.54 34.04 10.13
CA ARG A 299 6.06 32.96 10.96
C ARG A 299 4.99 32.36 11.87
N LYS A 300 4.23 33.21 12.57
CA LYS A 300 3.26 32.83 13.60
C LYS A 300 2.02 32.15 12.99
N ASN A 301 1.46 32.72 11.93
CA ASN A 301 0.15 32.30 11.40
C ASN A 301 0.22 31.36 10.20
N TYR A 302 1.36 31.30 9.50
CA TYR A 302 1.52 30.48 8.30
C TYR A 302 2.54 29.35 8.51
N ILE A 303 3.81 29.70 8.80
CA ILE A 303 4.92 28.74 8.82
C ILE A 303 4.82 27.79 10.01
N LYS A 304 4.69 28.31 11.24
CA LYS A 304 4.68 27.47 12.44
C LYS A 304 3.53 26.46 12.45
N PRO A 305 2.27 26.87 12.20
CA PRO A 305 1.16 25.92 12.13
C PRO A 305 1.32 24.89 10.99
N ALA A 306 1.84 25.32 9.85
CA ALA A 306 2.04 24.41 8.71
C ALA A 306 3.13 23.35 8.98
N ILE A 307 4.18 23.68 9.72
CA ILE A 307 5.21 22.73 10.18
C ILE A 307 4.62 21.78 11.23
N GLU A 308 3.87 22.29 12.21
CA GLU A 308 3.23 21.50 13.26
C GLU A 308 2.22 20.49 12.69
N LEU A 309 1.55 20.83 11.59
CA LEU A 309 0.66 19.96 10.84
C LEU A 309 1.39 19.04 9.85
N GLY A 310 2.72 19.16 9.70
CA GLY A 310 3.51 18.38 8.74
C GLY A 310 3.23 18.72 7.27
N LEU A 311 2.64 19.87 6.96
CA LEU A 311 2.26 20.29 5.61
C LEU A 311 3.42 20.93 4.85
N ILE A 312 4.41 21.44 5.58
CA ILE A 312 5.68 21.93 5.03
C ILE A 312 6.85 21.41 5.86
N LYS A 313 8.02 21.26 5.23
CA LYS A 313 9.28 20.97 5.95
C LYS A 313 10.31 22.06 5.72
N MET A 314 11.20 22.22 6.70
CA MET A 314 12.39 23.04 6.59
C MET A 314 13.52 22.26 5.91
N THR A 315 14.27 22.90 4.99
CA THR A 315 15.46 22.29 4.38
C THR A 315 16.66 22.26 5.32
N LEU A 316 16.69 23.15 6.31
CA LEU A 316 17.73 23.25 7.34
C LEU A 316 17.09 23.32 8.74
N PRO A 317 16.50 22.21 9.25
CA PRO A 317 15.77 22.21 10.53
C PRO A 317 16.69 22.54 11.71
N GLU A 318 17.97 22.15 11.67
CA GLU A 318 18.98 22.46 12.70
C GLU A 318 19.38 23.94 12.75
N LYS A 319 19.07 24.71 11.69
CA LYS A 319 19.36 26.14 11.58
C LYS A 319 18.14 26.92 11.09
N PRO A 320 17.04 26.97 11.86
CA PRO A 320 15.75 27.50 11.42
C PRO A 320 15.79 28.99 11.05
N ASN A 321 16.76 29.74 11.60
CA ASN A 321 16.94 31.16 11.33
C ASN A 321 17.98 31.47 10.23
N SER A 322 18.51 30.45 9.55
CA SER A 322 19.47 30.62 8.46
C SER A 322 18.84 31.41 7.30
N LYS A 323 19.59 32.35 6.73
CA LYS A 323 19.20 33.05 5.48
C LYS A 323 19.05 32.08 4.28
N ASN A 324 19.65 30.89 4.38
CA ASN A 324 19.56 29.84 3.36
C ASN A 324 18.40 28.86 3.64
N GLN A 325 17.63 29.08 4.72
CA GLN A 325 16.45 28.24 5.00
C GLN A 325 15.46 28.32 3.84
N ARG A 326 14.94 27.17 3.44
CA ARG A 326 13.83 27.01 2.48
C ARG A 326 12.74 26.19 3.12
N TYR A 327 11.53 26.38 2.61
CA TYR A 327 10.34 25.64 3.00
C TYR A 327 9.84 24.86 1.78
N VAL A 328 9.52 23.62 1.98
CA VAL A 328 9.06 22.71 0.92
C VAL A 328 7.67 22.23 1.31
N LYS A 329 6.69 22.42 0.45
CA LYS A 329 5.34 21.87 0.61
C LYS A 329 5.43 20.36 0.54
N GLN A 330 4.79 19.71 1.50
CA GLN A 330 4.86 18.27 1.71
C GLN A 330 3.60 17.61 1.22
#